data_3ced4b7fe0d6dc42adcc680f46cf0d88
#
_entry.id   3ced4b7fe0d6dc42adcc680f46cf0d88
#
_cell.length_a   1.000
_cell.length_b   1.000
_cell.length_c   1.000
_cell.angle_alpha   90.00
_cell.angle_beta   90.00
_cell.angle_gamma   90.00
#
_symmetry.space_group_name_H-M   'P 1'
#
loop_
_entity.id
_entity.type
_entity.pdbx_description
1 polymer ?
#
loop_
_entity_poly.entity_id
_entity_poly.type
_entity_poly.pdbx_seq_one_letter_code
_entity_poly.pdbx_strand_id
1 'polypeptide(L)'
;MIFLLKYIRYIILFLAILLAVLLYAFTVNQFINPVAAYVELGQNYAIIALGLIYFSLIITPIYLAFPKLPFKPLAIKSRRALGVSAFIFALMHALLEFFKIFGGFSNLQYLYGKYLLAFLLGFVALLVLAAMTATSVNYAVKKMGKYWKILHRFIYLAGFLVVIHVLIIGSDFANFSELEPLMYLVALLFLLILQAFRVDAWFVRKYQILKPKLIFSILTVLILFSGVALYFFKIN
;
A
#
# COMPACT_ATOMS: atom_id res chain seq x y z
N MET A 1 20.27 -8.77 -18.34
CA MET A 1 19.66 -9.24 -17.07
C MET A 1 20.53 -8.95 -15.84
N ILE A 2 21.82 -9.26 -15.83
CA ILE A 2 22.72 -9.01 -14.68
C ILE A 2 22.80 -7.53 -14.30
N PHE A 3 22.91 -6.62 -15.27
CA PHE A 3 22.89 -5.18 -15.06
C PHE A 3 21.60 -4.71 -14.36
N LEU A 4 20.44 -5.11 -14.87
CA LEU A 4 19.15 -4.77 -14.27
C LEU A 4 19.02 -5.31 -12.84
N LEU A 5 19.47 -6.54 -12.57
CA LEU A 5 19.49 -7.07 -11.21
C LEU A 5 20.37 -6.26 -10.27
N LYS A 6 21.46 -5.67 -10.75
CA LYS A 6 22.33 -4.83 -9.92
C LYS A 6 21.68 -3.48 -9.58
N TYR A 7 21.02 -2.83 -10.54
CA TYR A 7 20.63 -1.43 -10.45
C TYR A 7 19.12 -1.21 -10.28
N ILE A 8 18.25 -2.22 -10.39
CA ILE A 8 16.79 -2.10 -10.37
C ILE A 8 16.26 -1.25 -9.20
N ARG A 9 16.88 -1.35 -8.03
CA ARG A 9 16.45 -0.58 -6.85
C ARG A 9 16.66 0.92 -7.03
N TYR A 10 17.82 1.30 -7.57
CA TYR A 10 18.15 2.70 -7.82
C TYR A 10 17.32 3.27 -8.97
N ILE A 11 17.06 2.46 -9.99
CA ILE A 11 16.21 2.84 -11.13
C ILE A 11 14.77 3.12 -10.62
N ILE A 12 14.19 2.24 -9.82
CA ILE A 12 12.84 2.44 -9.27
C ILE A 12 12.78 3.69 -8.39
N LEU A 13 13.75 3.89 -7.50
CA LEU A 13 13.78 5.07 -6.64
C LEU A 13 13.94 6.37 -7.44
N PHE A 14 14.83 6.36 -8.44
CA PHE A 14 14.99 7.51 -9.34
C PHE A 14 13.71 7.83 -10.09
N LEU A 15 13.06 6.82 -10.69
CA LEU A 15 11.80 7.00 -11.42
C LEU A 15 10.68 7.48 -10.49
N ALA A 16 10.63 7.01 -9.24
CA ALA A 16 9.65 7.46 -8.27
C ALA A 16 9.84 8.95 -7.91
N ILE A 17 11.07 9.38 -7.67
CA ILE A 17 11.38 10.79 -7.39
C ILE A 17 11.08 11.66 -8.62
N LEU A 18 11.53 11.22 -9.80
CA LEU A 18 11.26 11.93 -11.05
C LEU A 18 9.75 12.10 -11.28
N LEU A 19 8.97 11.04 -11.10
CA LEU A 19 7.51 11.07 -11.24
C LEU A 19 6.89 12.05 -10.22
N ALA A 20 7.34 12.05 -8.96
CA ALA A 20 6.83 12.96 -7.95
C ALA A 20 7.07 14.43 -8.32
N VAL A 21 8.28 14.75 -8.82
CA VAL A 21 8.62 16.11 -9.27
C VAL A 21 7.82 16.53 -10.50
N LEU A 22 7.69 15.64 -11.48
CA LEU A 22 6.92 15.92 -12.71
C LEU A 22 5.43 16.13 -12.41
N LEU A 23 4.84 15.31 -11.53
CA LEU A 23 3.45 15.50 -11.09
C LEU A 23 3.26 16.84 -10.39
N TYR A 24 4.17 17.19 -9.48
CA TYR A 24 4.11 18.49 -8.81
C TYR A 24 4.16 19.63 -9.82
N ALA A 25 5.16 19.64 -10.70
CA ALA A 25 5.32 20.70 -11.69
C ALA A 25 4.12 20.80 -12.64
N PHE A 26 3.59 19.67 -13.11
CA PHE A 26 2.43 19.61 -14.00
C PHE A 26 1.18 20.13 -13.29
N THR A 27 0.85 19.62 -12.10
CA THR A 27 -0.39 19.94 -11.40
C THR A 27 -0.40 21.41 -10.97
N VAL A 28 0.71 21.93 -10.41
CA VAL A 28 0.77 23.35 -9.97
C VAL A 28 0.64 24.31 -11.14
N ASN A 29 1.15 23.96 -12.33
CA ASN A 29 1.01 24.79 -13.52
C ASN A 29 -0.38 24.70 -14.20
N GLN A 30 -1.14 23.63 -13.93
CA GLN A 30 -2.45 23.43 -14.55
C GLN A 30 -3.56 24.21 -13.82
N PHE A 31 -3.45 24.41 -12.52
CA PHE A 31 -4.48 25.02 -11.70
C PHE A 31 -4.15 26.47 -11.34
N ILE A 32 -5.09 27.40 -11.59
CA ILE A 32 -4.98 28.80 -11.15
C ILE A 32 -5.17 28.89 -9.62
N ASN A 33 -6.06 28.05 -9.06
CA ASN A 33 -6.29 27.99 -7.62
C ASN A 33 -5.29 27.03 -6.94
N PRO A 34 -4.39 27.54 -6.08
CA PRO A 34 -3.40 26.70 -5.42
C PRO A 34 -4.01 25.59 -4.53
N VAL A 35 -5.16 25.84 -3.92
CA VAL A 35 -5.82 24.83 -3.06
C VAL A 35 -6.33 23.68 -3.91
N ALA A 36 -6.96 23.96 -5.06
CA ALA A 36 -7.38 22.91 -5.99
C ALA A 36 -6.18 22.08 -6.49
N ALA A 37 -5.05 22.74 -6.80
CA ALA A 37 -3.82 22.05 -7.18
C ALA A 37 -3.32 21.11 -6.07
N TYR A 38 -3.37 21.54 -4.81
CA TYR A 38 -2.92 20.71 -3.69
C TYR A 38 -3.85 19.50 -3.42
N VAL A 39 -5.16 19.67 -3.58
CA VAL A 39 -6.13 18.58 -3.47
C VAL A 39 -5.85 17.51 -4.53
N GLU A 40 -5.78 17.92 -5.81
CA GLU A 40 -5.50 17.03 -6.93
C GLU A 40 -4.15 16.31 -6.76
N LEU A 41 -3.11 17.05 -6.39
CA LEU A 41 -1.78 16.51 -6.16
C LEU A 41 -1.76 15.50 -5.00
N GLY A 42 -2.48 15.82 -3.91
CA GLY A 42 -2.62 14.94 -2.74
C GLY A 42 -3.28 13.62 -3.12
N GLN A 43 -4.35 13.65 -3.90
CA GLN A 43 -5.05 12.46 -4.42
C GLN A 43 -4.15 11.63 -5.33
N ASN A 44 -3.45 12.25 -6.28
CA ASN A 44 -2.51 11.57 -7.17
C ASN A 44 -1.39 10.86 -6.40
N TYR A 45 -0.82 11.51 -5.40
CA TYR A 45 0.19 10.89 -4.55
C TYR A 45 -0.36 9.73 -3.73
N ALA A 46 -1.59 9.82 -3.21
CA ALA A 46 -2.26 8.75 -2.49
C ALA A 46 -2.48 7.51 -3.38
N ILE A 47 -2.99 7.70 -4.60
CA ILE A 47 -3.24 6.62 -5.57
C ILE A 47 -1.94 5.92 -5.94
N ILE A 48 -0.87 6.67 -6.21
CA ILE A 48 0.44 6.09 -6.52
C ILE A 48 1.01 5.32 -5.31
N ALA A 49 0.90 5.86 -4.09
CA ALA A 49 1.34 5.17 -2.88
C ALA A 49 0.58 3.84 -2.69
N LEU A 50 -0.75 3.86 -2.86
CA LEU A 50 -1.61 2.68 -2.80
C LEU A 50 -1.19 1.63 -3.84
N GLY A 51 -0.99 2.05 -5.09
CA GLY A 51 -0.54 1.17 -6.18
C GLY A 51 0.82 0.54 -5.90
N LEU A 52 1.79 1.29 -5.38
CA LEU A 52 3.12 0.78 -5.02
C LEU A 52 3.07 -0.22 -3.86
N ILE A 53 2.21 0.00 -2.84
CA ILE A 53 1.94 -0.98 -1.77
C ILE A 53 1.34 -2.24 -2.39
N TYR A 54 0.32 -2.09 -3.23
CA TYR A 54 -0.34 -3.18 -3.92
C TYR A 54 0.66 -4.05 -4.70
N PHE A 55 1.49 -3.45 -5.56
CA PHE A 55 2.51 -4.17 -6.33
C PHE A 55 3.55 -4.83 -5.41
N SER A 56 3.95 -4.20 -4.32
CA SER A 56 4.84 -4.82 -3.34
C SER A 56 4.22 -6.07 -2.70
N LEU A 57 2.91 -6.06 -2.44
CA LEU A 57 2.17 -7.18 -1.84
C LEU A 57 1.90 -8.31 -2.81
N ILE A 58 1.67 -8.02 -4.10
CA ILE A 58 1.29 -9.01 -5.11
C ILE A 58 2.48 -9.86 -5.58
N ILE A 59 3.71 -9.32 -5.57
CA ILE A 59 4.89 -9.98 -6.16
C ILE A 59 5.11 -11.40 -5.61
N THR A 60 5.05 -11.61 -4.32
CA THR A 60 5.33 -12.95 -3.77
C THR A 60 4.20 -13.94 -4.06
N PRO A 61 2.92 -13.63 -3.80
CA PRO A 61 1.85 -14.59 -4.02
C PRO A 61 1.62 -14.89 -5.50
N ILE A 62 1.85 -13.95 -6.40
CA ILE A 62 1.69 -14.23 -7.83
C ILE A 62 2.68 -15.29 -8.32
N TYR A 63 3.94 -15.29 -7.81
CA TYR A 63 4.91 -16.34 -8.13
C TYR A 63 4.70 -17.66 -7.38
N LEU A 64 3.82 -17.69 -6.38
CA LEU A 64 3.32 -18.91 -5.78
C LEU A 64 2.18 -19.50 -6.59
N ALA A 65 1.26 -18.67 -7.06
CA ALA A 65 0.14 -19.07 -7.91
C ALA A 65 0.61 -19.49 -9.32
N PHE A 66 1.56 -18.74 -9.88
CA PHE A 66 2.09 -18.92 -11.24
C PHE A 66 3.61 -19.07 -11.24
N PRO A 67 4.16 -20.26 -10.88
CA PRO A 67 5.61 -20.46 -10.72
C PRO A 67 6.44 -20.26 -11.99
N LYS A 68 5.81 -20.39 -13.17
CA LYS A 68 6.45 -20.26 -14.48
C LYS A 68 6.59 -18.81 -14.98
N LEU A 69 6.06 -17.82 -14.24
CA LEU A 69 6.20 -16.41 -14.64
C LEU A 69 7.67 -16.00 -14.72
N PRO A 70 8.06 -15.27 -15.80
CA PRO A 70 9.43 -14.81 -15.98
C PRO A 70 9.82 -13.71 -14.97
N PHE A 71 11.11 -13.37 -14.93
CA PHE A 71 11.67 -12.24 -14.16
C PHE A 71 11.51 -12.31 -12.63
N LYS A 72 11.19 -13.46 -12.05
CA LYS A 72 11.02 -13.64 -10.59
C LYS A 72 12.14 -13.02 -9.75
N PRO A 73 13.45 -13.19 -10.06
CA PRO A 73 14.53 -12.59 -9.27
C PRO A 73 14.48 -11.06 -9.28
N LEU A 74 14.15 -10.47 -10.43
CA LEU A 74 14.02 -9.01 -10.61
C LEU A 74 12.86 -8.46 -9.79
N ALA A 75 11.69 -9.09 -9.89
CA ALA A 75 10.49 -8.72 -9.16
C ALA A 75 10.68 -8.81 -7.64
N ILE A 76 11.27 -9.89 -7.13
CA ILE A 76 11.55 -10.03 -5.69
C ILE A 76 12.52 -8.94 -5.21
N LYS A 77 13.52 -8.60 -6.01
CA LYS A 77 14.52 -7.57 -5.67
C LYS A 77 13.95 -6.15 -5.70
N SER A 78 12.95 -5.89 -6.56
CA SER A 78 12.29 -4.58 -6.67
C SER A 78 11.40 -4.25 -5.47
N ARG A 79 10.87 -5.25 -4.75
CA ARG A 79 9.92 -5.06 -3.64
C ARG A 79 10.35 -4.03 -2.60
N ARG A 80 11.65 -4.02 -2.24
CA ARG A 80 12.17 -3.07 -1.25
C ARG A 80 12.14 -1.63 -1.78
N ALA A 81 12.47 -1.42 -3.04
CA ALA A 81 12.41 -0.11 -3.67
C ALA A 81 10.95 0.36 -3.82
N LEU A 82 10.03 -0.53 -4.24
CA LEU A 82 8.60 -0.22 -4.31
C LEU A 82 8.06 0.22 -2.95
N GLY A 83 8.43 -0.48 -1.85
CA GLY A 83 8.01 -0.09 -0.50
C GLY A 83 8.56 1.27 -0.05
N VAL A 84 9.82 1.57 -0.36
CA VAL A 84 10.42 2.89 -0.08
C VAL A 84 9.75 3.98 -0.92
N SER A 85 9.49 3.72 -2.20
CA SER A 85 8.77 4.66 -3.08
C SER A 85 7.34 4.89 -2.58
N ALA A 86 6.64 3.86 -2.13
CA ALA A 86 5.32 3.98 -1.52
C ALA A 86 5.33 4.91 -0.31
N PHE A 87 6.33 4.78 0.56
CA PHE A 87 6.49 5.70 1.70
C PHE A 87 6.72 7.14 1.26
N ILE A 88 7.55 7.39 0.24
CA ILE A 88 7.79 8.74 -0.28
C ILE A 88 6.48 9.40 -0.73
N PHE A 89 5.69 8.71 -1.55
CA PHE A 89 4.41 9.23 -2.03
C PHE A 89 3.38 9.37 -0.90
N ALA A 90 3.29 8.41 0.02
CA ALA A 90 2.42 8.50 1.19
C ALA A 90 2.78 9.67 2.12
N LEU A 91 4.08 9.95 2.28
CA LEU A 91 4.55 11.08 3.06
C LEU A 91 4.18 12.42 2.38
N MET A 92 4.37 12.53 1.06
CA MET A 92 4.01 13.73 0.31
C MET A 92 2.50 13.97 0.35
N HIS A 93 1.67 12.92 0.18
CA HIS A 93 0.23 12.98 0.40
C HIS A 93 -0.10 13.50 1.81
N ALA A 94 0.43 12.88 2.86
CA ALA A 94 0.15 13.26 4.23
C ALA A 94 0.56 14.70 4.56
N LEU A 95 1.70 15.17 4.03
CA LEU A 95 2.15 16.55 4.23
C LEU A 95 1.25 17.57 3.51
N LEU A 96 0.79 17.28 2.30
CA LEU A 96 -0.13 18.14 1.57
C LEU A 96 -1.48 18.21 2.28
N GLU A 97 -2.07 17.06 2.60
CA GLU A 97 -3.36 17.00 3.30
C GLU A 97 -3.31 17.73 4.64
N PHE A 98 -2.27 17.46 5.44
CA PHE A 98 -2.18 18.01 6.78
C PHE A 98 -1.91 19.52 6.79
N PHE A 99 -0.92 20.00 6.02
CA PHE A 99 -0.50 21.40 6.09
C PHE A 99 -1.22 22.33 5.12
N LYS A 100 -1.63 21.85 3.95
CA LYS A 100 -2.20 22.69 2.90
C LYS A 100 -3.72 22.65 2.84
N ILE A 101 -4.32 21.52 3.18
CA ILE A 101 -5.78 21.31 3.08
C ILE A 101 -6.40 21.42 4.46
N PHE A 102 -5.90 20.66 5.43
CA PHE A 102 -6.43 20.69 6.79
C PHE A 102 -6.02 21.92 7.60
N GLY A 103 -4.88 22.56 7.30
CA GLY A 103 -4.37 23.75 7.98
C GLY A 103 -3.47 23.48 9.19
N GLY A 104 -2.95 22.27 9.33
CA GLY A 104 -1.92 21.90 10.31
C GLY A 104 -2.44 21.68 11.73
N PHE A 105 -1.55 21.87 12.70
CA PHE A 105 -1.80 21.53 14.11
C PHE A 105 -2.92 22.37 14.76
N SER A 106 -3.12 23.60 14.33
CA SER A 106 -4.17 24.49 14.86
C SER A 106 -5.58 23.94 14.66
N ASN A 107 -5.77 23.11 13.65
CA ASN A 107 -7.08 22.57 13.29
C ASN A 107 -7.34 21.15 13.83
N LEU A 108 -6.39 20.53 14.54
CA LEU A 108 -6.57 19.19 15.11
C LEU A 108 -7.81 19.06 15.99
N GLN A 109 -8.20 20.14 16.69
CA GLN A 109 -9.40 20.18 17.54
C GLN A 109 -10.71 19.98 16.74
N TYR A 110 -10.69 20.19 15.43
CA TYR A 110 -11.86 20.01 14.56
C TYR A 110 -11.95 18.60 13.93
N LEU A 111 -10.94 17.74 14.17
CA LEU A 111 -11.00 16.36 13.76
C LEU A 111 -11.89 15.56 14.70
N TYR A 112 -12.99 15.05 14.20
CA TYR A 112 -13.93 14.21 14.95
C TYR A 112 -14.56 13.13 14.07
N GLY A 113 -15.18 12.13 14.70
CA GLY A 113 -15.91 11.07 14.02
C GLY A 113 -15.05 10.31 13.01
N LYS A 114 -15.57 10.08 11.81
CA LYS A 114 -14.91 9.33 10.75
C LYS A 114 -13.60 9.96 10.24
N TYR A 115 -13.49 11.29 10.26
CA TYR A 115 -12.29 11.99 9.82
C TYR A 115 -11.12 11.78 10.79
N LEU A 116 -11.38 11.79 12.10
CA LEU A 116 -10.37 11.45 13.11
C LEU A 116 -9.92 9.98 12.95
N LEU A 117 -10.87 9.06 12.78
CA LEU A 117 -10.55 7.65 12.59
C LEU A 117 -9.68 7.44 11.35
N ALA A 118 -10.07 8.03 10.22
CA ALA A 118 -9.30 7.93 8.99
C ALA A 118 -7.90 8.53 9.14
N PHE A 119 -7.78 9.72 9.76
CA PHE A 119 -6.49 10.34 10.06
C PHE A 119 -5.58 9.41 10.88
N LEU A 120 -6.10 8.82 11.96
CA LEU A 120 -5.34 7.91 12.81
C LEU A 120 -4.89 6.65 12.06
N LEU A 121 -5.76 6.06 11.25
CA LEU A 121 -5.43 4.87 10.43
C LEU A 121 -4.32 5.18 9.42
N GLY A 122 -4.44 6.31 8.70
CA GLY A 122 -3.42 6.77 7.76
C GLY A 122 -2.10 7.09 8.46
N PHE A 123 -2.15 7.76 9.61
CA PHE A 123 -0.97 8.10 10.40
C PHE A 123 -0.23 6.86 10.91
N VAL A 124 -0.93 5.87 11.47
CA VAL A 124 -0.32 4.60 11.91
C VAL A 124 0.28 3.85 10.73
N ALA A 125 -0.41 3.79 9.59
CA ALA A 125 0.12 3.18 8.37
C ALA A 125 1.40 3.88 7.90
N LEU A 126 1.43 5.22 7.93
CA LEU A 126 2.61 6.02 7.57
C LEU A 126 3.79 5.75 8.51
N LEU A 127 3.56 5.64 9.83
CA LEU A 127 4.61 5.30 10.80
C LEU A 127 5.19 3.90 10.55
N VAL A 128 4.35 2.93 10.22
CA VAL A 128 4.80 1.58 9.84
C VAL A 128 5.68 1.64 8.59
N LEU A 129 5.24 2.34 7.55
CA LEU A 129 6.01 2.52 6.31
C LEU A 129 7.32 3.27 6.56
N ALA A 130 7.33 4.28 7.45
CA ALA A 130 8.53 5.02 7.87
C ALA A 130 9.56 4.09 8.52
N ALA A 131 9.14 3.28 9.49
CA ALA A 131 10.01 2.32 10.19
C ALA A 131 10.60 1.28 9.21
N MET A 132 9.78 0.79 8.28
CA MET A 132 10.22 -0.13 7.22
C MET A 132 11.21 0.54 6.26
N THR A 133 10.97 1.80 5.90
CA THR A 133 11.85 2.57 5.00
C THR A 133 13.19 2.85 5.66
N ALA A 134 13.21 3.33 6.90
CA ALA A 134 14.43 3.58 7.67
C ALA A 134 15.33 2.33 7.79
N THR A 135 14.72 1.15 7.86
CA THR A 135 15.41 -0.13 7.95
C THR A 135 15.67 -0.80 6.58
N SER A 136 15.32 -0.14 5.48
CA SER A 136 15.49 -0.68 4.12
C SER A 136 16.91 -0.51 3.55
N VAL A 137 17.92 -0.28 4.39
CA VAL A 137 19.34 -0.25 4.00
C VAL A 137 20.02 -1.58 4.29
N ASN A 138 21.07 -1.91 3.53
CA ASN A 138 21.76 -3.20 3.68
C ASN A 138 22.38 -3.39 5.07
N TYR A 139 22.84 -2.31 5.69
CA TYR A 139 23.36 -2.31 7.05
C TYR A 139 22.30 -2.77 8.06
N ALA A 140 21.09 -2.18 8.01
CA ALA A 140 19.99 -2.55 8.90
C ALA A 140 19.57 -4.03 8.69
N VAL A 141 19.51 -4.50 7.45
CA VAL A 141 19.21 -5.92 7.15
C VAL A 141 20.20 -6.86 7.83
N LYS A 142 21.51 -6.55 7.75
CA LYS A 142 22.58 -7.36 8.37
C LYS A 142 22.50 -7.29 9.90
N LYS A 143 22.33 -6.09 10.46
CA LYS A 143 22.31 -5.86 11.91
C LYS A 143 21.07 -6.46 12.59
N MET A 144 19.89 -6.31 11.99
CA MET A 144 18.63 -6.79 12.56
C MET A 144 18.36 -8.29 12.32
N GLY A 145 18.94 -8.90 11.29
CA GLY A 145 18.78 -10.32 10.98
C GLY A 145 17.31 -10.76 10.89
N LYS A 146 16.88 -11.66 11.81
CA LYS A 146 15.50 -12.18 11.84
C LYS A 146 14.45 -11.10 12.15
N TYR A 147 14.80 -10.09 12.97
CA TYR A 147 13.88 -9.01 13.34
C TYR A 147 13.53 -8.11 12.16
N TRP A 148 14.45 -7.94 11.19
CA TRP A 148 14.16 -7.25 9.95
C TRP A 148 12.98 -7.89 9.20
N LYS A 149 12.95 -9.23 9.13
CA LYS A 149 11.85 -9.95 8.48
C LYS A 149 10.53 -9.79 9.22
N ILE A 150 10.56 -9.72 10.56
CA ILE A 150 9.36 -9.49 11.39
C ILE A 150 8.83 -8.09 11.11
N LEU A 151 9.68 -7.05 11.20
CA LEU A 151 9.28 -5.67 10.93
C LEU A 151 8.68 -5.53 9.51
N HIS A 152 9.31 -6.13 8.49
CA HIS A 152 8.84 -6.00 7.11
C HIS A 152 7.55 -6.82 6.80
N ARG A 153 7.07 -7.64 7.74
CA ARG A 153 5.72 -8.25 7.66
C ARG A 153 4.62 -7.25 8.02
N PHE A 154 4.94 -6.17 8.73
CA PHE A 154 3.96 -5.12 9.02
C PHE A 154 3.46 -4.39 7.78
N ILE A 155 4.02 -4.66 6.58
CA ILE A 155 3.44 -4.22 5.30
C ILE A 155 2.00 -4.69 5.12
N TYR A 156 1.63 -5.86 5.67
CA TYR A 156 0.25 -6.35 5.62
C TYR A 156 -0.67 -5.52 6.50
N LEU A 157 -0.19 -5.13 7.70
CA LEU A 157 -0.91 -4.22 8.58
C LEU A 157 -1.05 -2.85 7.92
N ALA A 158 0.04 -2.28 7.37
CA ALA A 158 -0.02 -1.00 6.68
C ALA A 158 -1.00 -1.04 5.50
N GLY A 159 -0.95 -2.07 4.66
CA GLY A 159 -1.89 -2.24 3.55
C GLY A 159 -3.34 -2.35 4.00
N PHE A 160 -3.61 -3.08 5.08
CA PHE A 160 -4.93 -3.19 5.67
C PHE A 160 -5.45 -1.84 6.21
N LEU A 161 -4.62 -1.11 6.97
CA LEU A 161 -4.97 0.20 7.50
C LEU A 161 -5.25 1.22 6.38
N VAL A 162 -4.43 1.20 5.31
CA VAL A 162 -4.62 2.07 4.15
C VAL A 162 -5.93 1.77 3.43
N VAL A 163 -6.28 0.49 3.24
CA VAL A 163 -7.56 0.12 2.61
C VAL A 163 -8.74 0.65 3.42
N ILE A 164 -8.73 0.50 4.76
CA ILE A 164 -9.82 1.02 5.60
C ILE A 164 -9.83 2.55 5.57
N HIS A 165 -8.67 3.20 5.66
CA HIS A 165 -8.54 4.66 5.56
C HIS A 165 -9.20 5.18 4.27
N VAL A 166 -8.89 4.57 3.13
CA VAL A 166 -9.45 4.96 1.82
C VAL A 166 -10.95 4.70 1.75
N LEU A 167 -11.44 3.57 2.29
CA LEU A 167 -12.88 3.26 2.32
C LEU A 167 -13.69 4.25 3.17
N ILE A 168 -13.07 4.89 4.19
CA ILE A 168 -13.76 5.85 5.06
C ILE A 168 -13.86 7.24 4.40
N ILE A 169 -12.81 7.70 3.71
CA ILE A 169 -12.72 9.09 3.24
C ILE A 169 -12.41 9.25 1.74
N GLY A 170 -12.14 8.15 1.03
CA GLY A 170 -11.83 8.21 -0.40
C GLY A 170 -13.08 8.53 -1.22
N SER A 171 -13.09 9.69 -1.90
CA SER A 171 -14.17 10.08 -2.81
C SER A 171 -14.43 9.04 -3.89
N ASP A 172 -13.34 8.45 -4.41
CA ASP A 172 -13.34 7.47 -5.50
C ASP A 172 -13.98 6.12 -5.12
N PHE A 173 -14.32 5.92 -3.84
CA PHE A 173 -14.97 4.71 -3.31
C PHE A 173 -16.43 4.95 -2.88
N ALA A 174 -16.94 6.16 -3.07
CA ALA A 174 -18.31 6.51 -2.65
C ALA A 174 -19.41 5.88 -3.51
N ASN A 175 -19.12 5.57 -4.78
CA ASN A 175 -20.10 5.08 -5.73
C ASN A 175 -19.58 3.92 -6.59
N PHE A 176 -19.89 2.68 -6.20
CA PHE A 176 -19.49 1.47 -6.92
C PHE A 176 -20.22 1.22 -8.26
N SER A 177 -21.12 2.10 -8.69
CA SER A 177 -21.67 2.06 -10.05
C SER A 177 -20.74 2.71 -11.09
N GLU A 178 -19.70 3.39 -10.67
CA GLU A 178 -18.68 3.95 -11.53
C GLU A 178 -17.56 2.94 -11.80
N LEU A 179 -16.87 3.11 -12.93
CA LEU A 179 -15.83 2.16 -13.39
C LEU A 179 -14.61 2.15 -12.45
N GLU A 180 -14.18 3.31 -11.97
CA GLU A 180 -12.97 3.44 -11.16
C GLU A 180 -13.08 2.70 -9.80
N PRO A 181 -14.11 2.93 -8.96
CA PRO A 181 -14.31 2.17 -7.74
C PRO A 181 -14.40 0.66 -7.97
N LEU A 182 -15.05 0.26 -9.07
CA LEU A 182 -15.16 -1.15 -9.44
C LEU A 182 -13.78 -1.75 -9.76
N MET A 183 -12.92 -1.03 -10.49
CA MET A 183 -11.55 -1.48 -10.79
C MET A 183 -10.72 -1.65 -9.50
N TYR A 184 -10.81 -0.73 -8.54
CA TYR A 184 -10.13 -0.86 -7.24
C TYR A 184 -10.64 -2.06 -6.44
N LEU A 185 -11.96 -2.29 -6.44
CA LEU A 185 -12.55 -3.46 -5.79
C LEU A 185 -12.05 -4.76 -6.41
N VAL A 186 -12.05 -4.86 -7.74
CA VAL A 186 -11.55 -6.04 -8.46
C VAL A 186 -10.05 -6.27 -8.16
N ALA A 187 -9.24 -5.21 -8.15
CA ALA A 187 -7.83 -5.30 -7.81
C ALA A 187 -7.62 -5.80 -6.38
N LEU A 188 -8.42 -5.30 -5.42
CA LEU A 188 -8.37 -5.74 -4.02
C LEU A 188 -8.76 -7.22 -3.89
N LEU A 189 -9.85 -7.64 -4.50
CA LEU A 189 -10.29 -9.03 -4.49
C LEU A 189 -9.22 -9.95 -5.11
N PHE A 190 -8.62 -9.54 -6.22
CA PHE A 190 -7.52 -10.28 -6.83
C PHE A 190 -6.32 -10.42 -5.89
N LEU A 191 -5.93 -9.34 -5.18
CA LEU A 191 -4.87 -9.40 -4.18
C LEU A 191 -5.22 -10.38 -3.05
N LEU A 192 -6.45 -10.34 -2.53
CA LEU A 192 -6.91 -11.21 -1.44
C LEU A 192 -6.88 -12.69 -1.87
N ILE A 193 -7.35 -13.00 -3.07
CA ILE A 193 -7.27 -14.35 -3.65
C ILE A 193 -5.82 -14.81 -3.75
N LEU A 194 -4.92 -13.96 -4.26
CA LEU A 194 -3.50 -14.29 -4.32
C LEU A 194 -2.88 -14.49 -2.93
N GLN A 195 -3.28 -13.72 -1.92
CA GLN A 195 -2.81 -13.93 -0.54
C GLN A 195 -3.26 -15.29 0.02
N ALA A 196 -4.40 -15.82 -0.41
CA ALA A 196 -4.84 -17.15 -0.02
C ALA A 196 -3.83 -18.26 -0.41
N PHE A 197 -3.13 -18.15 -1.55
CA PHE A 197 -2.03 -19.06 -1.90
C PHE A 197 -0.88 -19.04 -0.90
N ARG A 198 -0.63 -17.92 -0.25
CA ARG A 198 0.40 -17.81 0.80
C ARG A 198 -0.05 -18.44 2.10
N VAL A 199 -1.32 -18.27 2.45
CA VAL A 199 -1.94 -18.91 3.62
C VAL A 199 -1.91 -20.42 3.44
N ASP A 200 -2.32 -20.90 2.27
CA ASP A 200 -2.27 -22.32 1.91
C ASP A 200 -0.84 -22.88 2.01
N ALA A 201 0.13 -22.21 1.40
CA ALA A 201 1.53 -22.64 1.44
C ALA A 201 2.12 -22.61 2.88
N TRP A 202 1.62 -21.70 3.74
CA TRP A 202 2.02 -21.66 5.15
C TRP A 202 1.43 -22.83 5.93
N PHE A 203 0.15 -23.17 5.75
CA PHE A 203 -0.51 -24.32 6.38
C PHE A 203 0.16 -25.62 6.00
N VAL A 204 0.39 -25.87 4.71
CA VAL A 204 1.09 -27.07 4.21
C VAL A 204 2.46 -27.22 4.88
N ARG A 205 3.21 -26.14 4.98
CA ARG A 205 4.57 -26.19 5.55
C ARG A 205 4.57 -26.39 7.07
N LYS A 206 3.61 -25.75 7.79
CA LYS A 206 3.60 -25.77 9.25
C LYS A 206 3.03 -27.05 9.84
N TYR A 207 1.99 -27.60 9.20
CA TYR A 207 1.24 -28.71 9.76
C TYR A 207 1.44 -30.04 9.01
N GLN A 208 2.25 -30.04 7.93
CA GLN A 208 2.48 -31.22 7.05
C GLN A 208 1.17 -31.87 6.56
N ILE A 209 0.07 -31.11 6.58
CA ILE A 209 -1.24 -31.58 6.16
C ILE A 209 -1.23 -31.71 4.64
N LEU A 210 -1.76 -32.83 4.12
CA LEU A 210 -2.18 -32.98 2.74
C LEU A 210 -2.96 -31.70 2.33
N LYS A 211 -2.46 -31.00 1.31
CA LYS A 211 -2.88 -29.69 0.80
C LYS A 211 -4.29 -29.29 1.24
N PRO A 212 -4.46 -28.30 2.15
CA PRO A 212 -5.78 -27.77 2.41
C PRO A 212 -6.39 -27.36 1.07
N LYS A 213 -7.67 -27.61 0.88
CA LYS A 213 -8.32 -27.21 -0.37
C LYS A 213 -8.19 -25.68 -0.44
N LEU A 214 -7.53 -25.17 -1.46
CA LEU A 214 -7.27 -23.72 -1.66
C LEU A 214 -8.53 -22.87 -1.46
N ILE A 215 -9.70 -23.44 -1.75
CA ILE A 215 -11.00 -22.81 -1.52
C ILE A 215 -11.22 -22.39 -0.06
N PHE A 216 -10.76 -23.18 0.93
CA PHE A 216 -10.88 -22.80 2.34
C PHE A 216 -9.99 -21.62 2.68
N SER A 217 -8.78 -21.55 2.12
CA SER A 217 -7.88 -20.41 2.31
C SER A 217 -8.44 -19.16 1.66
N ILE A 218 -9.05 -19.25 0.48
CA ILE A 218 -9.74 -18.14 -0.19
C ILE A 218 -10.91 -17.67 0.67
N LEU A 219 -11.79 -18.56 1.08
CA LEU A 219 -12.95 -18.21 1.90
C LEU A 219 -12.54 -17.58 3.23
N THR A 220 -11.52 -18.14 3.91
CA THR A 220 -11.02 -17.56 5.16
C THR A 220 -10.52 -16.14 4.98
N VAL A 221 -9.73 -15.86 3.93
CA VAL A 221 -9.22 -14.51 3.66
C VAL A 221 -10.37 -13.55 3.33
N LEU A 222 -11.33 -13.97 2.50
CA LEU A 222 -12.48 -13.16 2.12
C LEU A 222 -13.40 -12.87 3.31
N ILE A 223 -13.68 -13.88 4.17
CA ILE A 223 -14.53 -13.71 5.36
C ILE A 223 -13.86 -12.74 6.34
N LEU A 224 -12.59 -12.91 6.64
CA LEU A 224 -11.87 -12.01 7.54
C LEU A 224 -11.90 -10.58 7.04
N PHE A 225 -11.64 -10.38 5.74
CA PHE A 225 -11.66 -9.06 5.14
C PHE A 225 -13.06 -8.45 5.12
N SER A 226 -14.08 -9.21 4.68
CA SER A 226 -15.47 -8.73 4.63
C SER A 226 -16.04 -8.43 6.01
N GLY A 227 -15.72 -9.26 7.02
CA GLY A 227 -16.15 -9.02 8.40
C GLY A 227 -15.64 -7.70 8.95
N VAL A 228 -14.36 -7.41 8.70
CA VAL A 228 -13.76 -6.12 9.11
C VAL A 228 -14.33 -4.96 8.30
N ALA A 229 -14.46 -5.09 6.99
CA ALA A 229 -15.04 -4.05 6.14
C ALA A 229 -16.48 -3.71 6.59
N LEU A 230 -17.34 -4.72 6.79
CA LEU A 230 -18.72 -4.53 7.26
C LEU A 230 -18.78 -3.87 8.63
N TYR A 231 -17.88 -4.19 9.55
CA TYR A 231 -17.81 -3.52 10.86
C TYR A 231 -17.59 -2.02 10.69
N PHE A 232 -16.67 -1.60 9.83
CA PHE A 232 -16.41 -0.18 9.58
C PHE A 232 -17.51 0.51 8.78
N PHE A 233 -18.16 -0.16 7.84
CA PHE A 233 -19.32 0.40 7.11
C PHE A 233 -20.56 0.59 8.01
N LYS A 234 -20.72 -0.17 9.09
CA LYS A 234 -21.85 -0.04 10.02
C LYS A 234 -21.69 1.17 10.96
N ILE A 235 -20.52 1.77 11.05
CA ILE A 235 -20.22 2.94 11.91
C ILE A 235 -20.54 4.26 11.16
N ASN A 236 -20.80 4.22 9.87
CA ASN A 236 -21.28 5.34 9.04
C ASN A 236 -22.81 5.32 8.97
#